data_71522c2dd884ffc2c1a1fc1f337ef8ca
#
_entry.id   71522c2dd884ffc2c1a1fc1f337ef8ca
#
_cell.length_a   1.000
_cell.length_b   1.000
_cell.length_c   1.000
_cell.angle_alpha   90.00
_cell.angle_beta   90.00
_cell.angle_gamma   90.00
#
_symmetry.space_group_name_H-M   'P 1'
#
loop_
_entity.id
_entity.type
_entity.pdbx_description
1 polymer ?
#
loop_
_entity_poly.entity_id
_entity_poly.type
_entity_poly.pdbx_seq_one_letter_code
_entity_poly.pdbx_strand_id
1 'polypeptide(L)'
;MNTLDKILDNGIIAISRGFYEEKLMKAVSKLIKGGIKAFEVTFEQGGDDLRTAEAITMLKSAFGNECAIGAGTVLTKSQLELAHSAGAEYIISPNTDIGIIRGTKELGLVSIPGAMTPTEIVTAVDAGADAVNLFPAGSLGIDYFKAVRAPLPGIKLFAVAGVNLSNIADFKRAGACGFGISSSLFNRKLIDEGKFDDLEYIARAFLEQIGF
;
A
#
# COMPACT_ATOMS: atom_id res chain seq x y z
N MET A 1 -19.39 0.44 0.20
CA MET A 1 -18.10 1.12 -0.12
C MET A 1 -17.23 0.13 -0.86
N ASN A 2 -16.72 0.48 -2.03
CA ASN A 2 -15.79 -0.39 -2.77
C ASN A 2 -14.38 -0.33 -2.15
N THR A 3 -13.49 -1.22 -2.58
CA THR A 3 -12.12 -1.32 -2.02
C THR A 3 -11.30 -0.05 -2.19
N LEU A 4 -11.36 0.58 -3.37
CA LEU A 4 -10.63 1.84 -3.62
C LEU A 4 -11.12 2.96 -2.70
N ASP A 5 -12.44 3.08 -2.50
CA ASP A 5 -12.99 4.09 -1.61
C ASP A 5 -12.53 3.88 -0.16
N LYS A 6 -12.51 2.62 0.34
CA LYS A 6 -11.98 2.30 1.67
C LYS A 6 -10.52 2.76 1.83
N ILE A 7 -9.70 2.54 0.80
CA ILE A 7 -8.29 2.94 0.81
C ILE A 7 -8.15 4.46 0.80
N LEU A 8 -8.90 5.16 -0.05
CA LEU A 8 -8.84 6.62 -0.20
C LEU A 8 -9.40 7.35 1.03
N ASP A 9 -10.50 6.85 1.60
CA ASP A 9 -11.11 7.44 2.79
C ASP A 9 -10.18 7.32 4.02
N ASN A 10 -9.42 6.24 4.16
CA ASN A 10 -8.44 6.10 5.23
C ASN A 10 -7.10 6.80 4.91
N GLY A 11 -6.75 6.89 3.63
CA GLY A 11 -5.55 7.56 3.14
C GLY A 11 -4.22 6.84 3.42
N ILE A 12 -4.19 5.75 4.18
CA ILE A 12 -2.96 5.01 4.52
C ILE A 12 -3.09 3.53 4.17
N ILE A 13 -2.09 3.02 3.45
CA ILE A 13 -1.84 1.60 3.25
C ILE A 13 -0.63 1.22 4.11
N ALA A 14 -0.84 0.36 5.11
CA ALA A 14 0.24 -0.18 5.94
C ALA A 14 0.90 -1.36 5.22
N ILE A 15 2.19 -1.23 4.89
CA ILE A 15 2.93 -2.19 4.07
C ILE A 15 3.74 -3.12 4.96
N SER A 16 3.36 -4.40 4.98
CA SER A 16 4.08 -5.47 5.67
C SER A 16 5.10 -6.12 4.74
N ARG A 17 6.37 -6.15 5.16
CA ARG A 17 7.46 -6.82 4.46
C ARG A 17 8.24 -7.73 5.39
N GLY A 18 8.22 -9.05 5.10
CA GLY A 18 8.95 -10.05 5.88
C GLY A 18 8.40 -10.26 7.29
N PHE A 19 7.11 -10.04 7.49
CA PHE A 19 6.38 -10.43 8.70
C PHE A 19 5.29 -11.44 8.32
N TYR A 20 5.20 -12.50 9.11
CA TYR A 20 4.30 -13.62 8.86
C TYR A 20 3.70 -14.13 10.16
N GLU A 21 2.73 -15.03 10.07
CA GLU A 21 2.10 -15.75 11.15
C GLU A 21 1.68 -14.84 12.35
N GLU A 22 2.03 -15.24 13.56
CA GLU A 22 1.58 -14.58 14.78
C GLU A 22 2.05 -13.11 14.89
N LYS A 23 3.29 -12.80 14.47
CA LYS A 23 3.82 -11.43 14.50
C LYS A 23 3.03 -10.51 13.57
N LEU A 24 2.70 -10.98 12.37
CA LEU A 24 1.88 -10.23 11.42
C LEU A 24 0.48 -9.99 11.98
N MET A 25 -0.18 -11.04 12.50
CA MET A 25 -1.53 -10.95 13.06
C MET A 25 -1.63 -9.96 14.22
N LYS A 26 -0.68 -10.02 15.16
CA LYS A 26 -0.62 -9.10 16.30
C LYS A 26 -0.39 -7.65 15.85
N ALA A 27 0.54 -7.44 14.92
CA ALA A 27 0.83 -6.10 14.41
C ALA A 27 -0.39 -5.51 13.69
N VAL A 28 -1.01 -6.25 12.77
CA VAL A 28 -2.21 -5.81 12.04
C VAL A 28 -3.35 -5.50 13.01
N SER A 29 -3.62 -6.36 13.99
CA SER A 29 -4.66 -6.12 15.01
C SER A 29 -4.46 -4.79 15.76
N LYS A 30 -3.22 -4.43 16.09
CA LYS A 30 -2.90 -3.16 16.76
C LYS A 30 -3.00 -1.96 15.83
N LEU A 31 -2.54 -2.11 14.59
CA LEU A 31 -2.68 -1.05 13.58
C LEU A 31 -4.15 -0.77 13.24
N ILE A 32 -5.02 -1.79 13.22
CA ILE A 32 -6.48 -1.64 13.07
C ILE A 32 -7.06 -0.83 14.24
N LYS A 33 -6.67 -1.14 15.48
CA LYS A 33 -7.07 -0.38 16.67
C LYS A 33 -6.60 1.07 16.61
N GLY A 34 -5.45 1.32 15.98
CA GLY A 34 -4.94 2.64 15.66
C GLY A 34 -5.68 3.35 14.53
N GLY A 35 -6.62 2.68 13.84
CA GLY A 35 -7.47 3.26 12.80
C GLY A 35 -7.06 2.95 11.36
N ILE A 36 -6.02 2.15 11.12
CA ILE A 36 -5.62 1.76 9.75
C ILE A 36 -6.65 0.80 9.15
N LYS A 37 -7.03 1.04 7.88
CA LYS A 37 -8.09 0.30 7.15
C LYS A 37 -7.60 -0.40 5.88
N ALA A 38 -6.31 -0.29 5.52
CA ALA A 38 -5.76 -0.97 4.36
C ALA A 38 -4.37 -1.54 4.66
N PHE A 39 -4.16 -2.80 4.30
CA PHE A 39 -2.92 -3.54 4.57
C PHE A 39 -2.42 -4.21 3.30
N GLU A 40 -1.13 -4.09 3.05
CA GLU A 40 -0.42 -4.72 1.95
C GLU A 40 0.57 -5.75 2.49
N VAL A 41 0.50 -6.99 1.99
CA VAL A 41 1.53 -8.01 2.21
C VAL A 41 2.39 -8.10 0.96
N THR A 42 3.71 -7.88 1.09
CA THR A 42 4.59 -7.82 -0.07
C THR A 42 5.19 -9.18 -0.43
N PHE A 43 5.18 -9.52 -1.71
CA PHE A 43 6.00 -10.60 -2.24
C PHE A 43 7.48 -10.25 -2.12
N GLU A 44 8.30 -11.20 -1.68
CA GLU A 44 9.76 -11.06 -1.61
C GLU A 44 10.37 -11.76 -2.84
N GLN A 45 11.01 -10.98 -3.71
CA GLN A 45 11.59 -11.55 -4.95
C GLN A 45 12.69 -12.54 -4.60
N GLY A 46 12.54 -13.79 -5.10
CA GLY A 46 13.39 -14.92 -4.72
C GLY A 46 13.05 -15.59 -3.38
N GLY A 47 11.98 -15.14 -2.71
CA GLY A 47 11.43 -15.75 -1.51
C GLY A 47 10.37 -16.81 -1.81
N ASP A 48 9.60 -17.19 -0.79
CA ASP A 48 8.50 -18.13 -0.90
C ASP A 48 7.17 -17.39 -1.15
N ASP A 49 6.73 -17.41 -2.40
CA ASP A 49 5.48 -16.76 -2.82
C ASP A 49 4.25 -17.40 -2.14
N LEU A 50 4.28 -18.70 -1.82
CA LEU A 50 3.18 -19.37 -1.15
C LEU A 50 2.99 -18.84 0.28
N ARG A 51 4.08 -18.57 0.98
CA ARG A 51 4.04 -18.00 2.34
C ARG A 51 3.39 -16.60 2.34
N THR A 52 3.63 -15.82 1.29
CA THR A 52 2.98 -14.51 1.13
C THR A 52 1.48 -14.68 0.87
N ALA A 53 1.09 -15.63 0.02
CA ALA A 53 -0.32 -15.94 -0.25
C ALA A 53 -1.05 -16.45 1.01
N GLU A 54 -0.42 -17.31 1.80
CA GLU A 54 -0.94 -17.77 3.09
C GLU A 54 -1.16 -16.62 4.07
N ALA A 55 -0.22 -15.67 4.15
CA ALA A 55 -0.35 -14.48 4.98
C ALA A 55 -1.53 -13.59 4.55
N ILE A 56 -1.73 -13.40 3.24
CA ILE A 56 -2.89 -12.68 2.69
C ILE A 56 -4.19 -13.40 3.08
N THR A 57 -4.26 -14.70 2.87
CA THR A 57 -5.44 -15.53 3.22
C THR A 57 -5.79 -15.42 4.70
N MET A 58 -4.78 -15.47 5.57
CA MET A 58 -4.94 -15.38 7.03
C MET A 58 -5.48 -13.99 7.43
N LEU A 59 -4.91 -12.91 6.89
CA LEU A 59 -5.39 -11.55 7.14
C LEU A 59 -6.79 -11.33 6.59
N LYS A 60 -7.08 -11.82 5.39
CA LYS A 60 -8.41 -11.70 4.76
C LYS A 60 -9.48 -12.42 5.58
N SER A 61 -9.17 -13.61 6.06
CA SER A 61 -10.08 -14.40 6.91
C SER A 61 -10.35 -13.70 8.25
N ALA A 62 -9.32 -13.12 8.89
CA ALA A 62 -9.45 -12.54 10.21
C ALA A 62 -10.00 -11.10 10.19
N PHE A 63 -9.62 -10.28 9.22
CA PHE A 63 -9.86 -8.83 9.22
C PHE A 63 -10.52 -8.29 7.95
N GLY A 64 -10.84 -9.13 6.97
CA GLY A 64 -11.37 -8.68 5.67
C GLY A 64 -12.72 -7.95 5.73
N ASN A 65 -13.46 -8.07 6.82
CA ASN A 65 -14.68 -7.30 7.04
C ASN A 65 -14.40 -5.86 7.52
N GLU A 66 -13.26 -5.64 8.19
CA GLU A 66 -12.87 -4.36 8.76
C GLU A 66 -11.93 -3.58 7.84
N CYS A 67 -11.08 -4.29 7.09
CA CYS A 67 -9.99 -3.72 6.32
C CYS A 67 -9.94 -4.24 4.90
N ALA A 68 -9.36 -3.45 3.99
CA ALA A 68 -8.93 -3.92 2.68
C ALA A 68 -7.57 -4.62 2.81
N ILE A 69 -7.45 -5.83 2.27
CA ILE A 69 -6.21 -6.61 2.25
C ILE A 69 -5.73 -6.71 0.81
N GLY A 70 -4.48 -6.34 0.55
CA GLY A 70 -3.89 -6.38 -0.77
C GLY A 70 -2.51 -7.02 -0.81
N ALA A 71 -2.02 -7.22 -2.02
CA ALA A 71 -0.70 -7.74 -2.29
C ALA A 71 0.21 -6.68 -2.90
N GLY A 72 1.45 -6.62 -2.43
CA GLY A 72 2.46 -5.70 -2.93
C GLY A 72 3.66 -6.38 -3.57
N THR A 73 4.42 -5.61 -4.32
CA THR A 73 5.60 -6.08 -5.06
C THR A 73 5.25 -7.23 -6.02
N VAL A 74 4.05 -7.17 -6.61
CA VAL A 74 3.57 -8.14 -7.62
C VAL A 74 4.23 -7.82 -8.96
N LEU A 75 5.16 -8.65 -9.40
CA LEU A 75 5.96 -8.45 -10.62
C LEU A 75 5.69 -9.51 -11.70
N THR A 76 5.00 -10.58 -11.34
CA THR A 76 4.75 -11.69 -12.26
C THR A 76 3.27 -12.07 -12.30
N LYS A 77 2.85 -12.65 -13.41
CA LYS A 77 1.48 -13.18 -13.55
C LYS A 77 1.18 -14.27 -12.50
N SER A 78 2.15 -15.11 -12.18
CA SER A 78 2.01 -16.13 -11.13
C SER A 78 1.73 -15.51 -9.76
N GLN A 79 2.47 -14.44 -9.39
CA GLN A 79 2.22 -13.72 -8.13
C GLN A 79 0.85 -13.06 -8.12
N LEU A 80 0.40 -12.50 -9.26
CA LEU A 80 -0.94 -11.93 -9.40
C LEU A 80 -2.04 -12.99 -9.18
N GLU A 81 -1.90 -14.16 -9.79
CA GLU A 81 -2.85 -15.27 -9.66
C GLU A 81 -2.88 -15.81 -8.22
N LEU A 82 -1.73 -15.94 -7.58
CA LEU A 82 -1.62 -16.34 -6.17
C LEU A 82 -2.27 -15.31 -5.25
N ALA A 83 -2.01 -14.02 -5.45
CA ALA A 83 -2.61 -12.95 -4.66
C ALA A 83 -4.14 -12.94 -4.77
N HIS A 84 -4.67 -13.07 -6.00
CA HIS A 84 -6.11 -13.17 -6.24
C HIS A 84 -6.72 -14.40 -5.54
N SER A 85 -6.11 -15.58 -5.69
CA SER A 85 -6.58 -16.81 -5.07
C SER A 85 -6.54 -16.75 -3.53
N ALA A 86 -5.59 -15.99 -2.97
CA ALA A 86 -5.48 -15.74 -1.54
C ALA A 86 -6.51 -14.72 -1.00
N GLY A 87 -7.28 -14.07 -1.88
CA GLY A 87 -8.33 -13.10 -1.52
C GLY A 87 -7.87 -11.67 -1.42
N ALA A 88 -6.74 -11.30 -2.06
CA ALA A 88 -6.35 -9.90 -2.19
C ALA A 88 -7.42 -9.09 -2.93
N GLU A 89 -7.66 -7.86 -2.47
CA GLU A 89 -8.65 -6.95 -3.02
C GLU A 89 -8.01 -5.88 -3.93
N TYR A 90 -6.70 -5.69 -3.80
CA TYR A 90 -5.93 -4.76 -4.60
C TYR A 90 -4.49 -5.23 -4.78
N ILE A 91 -3.87 -4.74 -5.85
CA ILE A 91 -2.50 -5.09 -6.24
C ILE A 91 -1.65 -3.83 -6.34
N ILE A 92 -0.49 -3.88 -5.71
CA ILE A 92 0.55 -2.85 -5.81
C ILE A 92 1.80 -3.45 -6.42
N SER A 93 2.42 -2.73 -7.34
CA SER A 93 3.74 -3.05 -7.89
C SER A 93 4.68 -1.86 -7.76
N PRO A 94 6.00 -2.04 -7.74
CA PRO A 94 6.96 -0.94 -7.69
C PRO A 94 7.17 -0.25 -9.05
N ASN A 95 6.66 -0.84 -10.11
CA ASN A 95 6.87 -0.44 -11.51
C ASN A 95 5.56 -0.38 -12.30
N THR A 96 5.62 0.18 -13.49
CA THR A 96 4.53 0.21 -14.45
C THR A 96 4.67 -0.97 -15.41
N ASP A 97 3.92 -2.04 -15.16
CA ASP A 97 3.80 -3.19 -16.05
C ASP A 97 2.37 -3.30 -16.58
N ILE A 98 2.21 -3.08 -17.88
CA ILE A 98 0.89 -3.07 -18.55
C ILE A 98 0.19 -4.42 -18.41
N GLY A 99 0.94 -5.53 -18.47
CA GLY A 99 0.40 -6.89 -18.33
C GLY A 99 -0.16 -7.15 -16.94
N ILE A 100 0.57 -6.74 -15.90
CA ILE A 100 0.10 -6.85 -14.51
C ILE A 100 -1.09 -5.93 -14.27
N ILE A 101 -1.07 -4.68 -14.77
CA ILE A 101 -2.19 -3.74 -14.61
C ILE A 101 -3.46 -4.32 -15.23
N ARG A 102 -3.40 -4.73 -16.50
CA ARG A 102 -4.56 -5.29 -17.22
C ARG A 102 -5.06 -6.59 -16.57
N GLY A 103 -4.14 -7.52 -16.25
CA GLY A 103 -4.51 -8.75 -15.56
C GLY A 103 -5.17 -8.49 -14.20
N THR A 104 -4.72 -7.49 -13.44
CA THR A 104 -5.36 -7.05 -12.20
C THR A 104 -6.81 -6.60 -12.46
N LYS A 105 -7.03 -5.80 -13.51
CA LYS A 105 -8.37 -5.33 -13.87
C LYS A 105 -9.28 -6.44 -14.38
N GLU A 106 -8.76 -7.39 -15.15
CA GLU A 106 -9.49 -8.58 -15.62
C GLU A 106 -9.98 -9.45 -14.45
N LEU A 107 -9.23 -9.50 -13.36
CA LEU A 107 -9.61 -10.18 -12.13
C LEU A 107 -10.57 -9.37 -11.23
N GLY A 108 -10.96 -8.16 -11.64
CA GLY A 108 -11.86 -7.27 -10.88
C GLY A 108 -11.20 -6.61 -9.66
N LEU A 109 -9.88 -6.64 -9.55
CA LEU A 109 -9.12 -6.06 -8.44
C LEU A 109 -8.79 -4.59 -8.68
N VAL A 110 -8.49 -3.86 -7.60
CA VAL A 110 -7.97 -2.49 -7.67
C VAL A 110 -6.49 -2.55 -8.03
N SER A 111 -6.07 -1.75 -9.02
CA SER A 111 -4.68 -1.68 -9.50
C SER A 111 -4.03 -0.36 -9.10
N ILE A 112 -2.91 -0.43 -8.36
CA ILE A 112 -2.11 0.72 -7.90
C ILE A 112 -0.63 0.49 -8.27
N PRO A 113 -0.28 0.55 -9.57
CA PRO A 113 1.09 0.34 -10.02
C PRO A 113 2.02 1.49 -9.62
N GLY A 114 3.30 1.18 -9.51
CA GLY A 114 4.37 2.14 -9.29
C GLY A 114 4.77 2.85 -10.56
N ALA A 115 5.09 4.14 -10.44
CA ALA A 115 5.64 4.97 -11.49
C ALA A 115 6.54 6.05 -10.89
N MET A 116 7.56 6.46 -11.64
CA MET A 116 8.44 7.54 -11.24
C MET A 116 8.26 8.77 -12.13
N THR A 117 7.95 8.60 -13.40
CA THR A 117 7.88 9.65 -14.41
C THR A 117 6.46 9.93 -14.89
N PRO A 118 6.17 11.13 -15.43
CA PRO A 118 4.88 11.43 -16.05
C PRO A 118 4.46 10.43 -17.14
N THR A 119 5.43 9.95 -17.94
CA THR A 119 5.16 8.95 -18.99
C THR A 119 4.64 7.64 -18.39
N GLU A 120 5.30 7.12 -17.35
CA GLU A 120 4.88 5.91 -16.66
C GLU A 120 3.50 6.09 -16.01
N ILE A 121 3.24 7.24 -15.39
CA ILE A 121 1.94 7.54 -14.77
C ILE A 121 0.82 7.49 -15.81
N VAL A 122 0.98 8.18 -16.95
CA VAL A 122 -0.02 8.18 -18.02
C VAL A 122 -0.19 6.77 -18.60
N THR A 123 0.91 6.06 -18.85
CA THR A 123 0.89 4.68 -19.32
C THR A 123 0.12 3.75 -18.37
N ALA A 124 0.32 3.91 -17.06
CA ALA A 124 -0.39 3.13 -16.06
C ALA A 124 -1.92 3.39 -16.10
N VAL A 125 -2.31 4.65 -16.18
CA VAL A 125 -3.73 5.05 -16.25
C VAL A 125 -4.37 4.55 -17.53
N ASP A 126 -3.70 4.70 -18.68
CA ASP A 126 -4.18 4.20 -19.98
C ASP A 126 -4.31 2.66 -20.00
N ALA A 127 -3.50 1.96 -19.20
CA ALA A 127 -3.61 0.51 -19.03
C ALA A 127 -4.76 0.10 -18.08
N GLY A 128 -5.40 1.05 -17.36
CA GLY A 128 -6.55 0.82 -16.50
C GLY A 128 -6.27 0.92 -14.99
N ALA A 129 -5.14 1.47 -14.57
CA ALA A 129 -4.84 1.67 -13.15
C ALA A 129 -5.89 2.58 -12.47
N ASP A 130 -6.32 2.22 -11.27
CA ASP A 130 -7.31 2.98 -10.48
C ASP A 130 -6.67 4.15 -9.72
N ALA A 131 -5.39 4.01 -9.39
CA ALA A 131 -4.52 5.02 -8.82
C ALA A 131 -3.08 4.69 -9.18
N VAL A 132 -2.14 5.59 -8.94
CA VAL A 132 -0.71 5.38 -9.20
C VAL A 132 0.09 5.67 -7.94
N ASN A 133 1.04 4.79 -7.67
CA ASN A 133 2.00 4.90 -6.60
C ASN A 133 3.24 5.64 -7.11
N LEU A 134 3.42 6.93 -6.77
CA LEU A 134 4.68 7.62 -7.06
C LEU A 134 5.78 7.05 -6.15
N PHE A 135 6.73 6.36 -6.76
CA PHE A 135 7.77 5.60 -6.07
C PHE A 135 9.16 5.85 -6.69
N PRO A 136 10.18 6.09 -5.86
CA PRO A 136 10.19 6.27 -4.40
C PRO A 136 9.98 7.75 -4.00
N ALA A 137 8.80 8.12 -3.49
CA ALA A 137 8.40 9.52 -3.29
C ALA A 137 9.33 10.31 -2.36
N GLY A 138 9.78 9.72 -1.26
CA GLY A 138 10.65 10.41 -0.30
C GLY A 138 12.03 10.74 -0.87
N SER A 139 12.58 9.89 -1.74
CA SER A 139 13.84 10.16 -2.43
C SER A 139 13.71 11.23 -3.51
N LEU A 140 12.56 11.26 -4.20
CA LEU A 140 12.26 12.26 -5.22
C LEU A 140 11.94 13.63 -4.61
N GLY A 141 11.36 13.65 -3.43
CA GLY A 141 11.02 14.84 -2.69
C GLY A 141 9.68 15.48 -3.06
N ILE A 142 9.24 16.39 -2.21
CA ILE A 142 7.92 17.04 -2.30
C ILE A 142 7.81 17.92 -3.53
N ASP A 143 8.87 18.62 -3.91
CA ASP A 143 8.84 19.50 -5.08
C ASP A 143 8.71 18.72 -6.39
N TYR A 144 9.35 17.54 -6.47
CA TYR A 144 9.12 16.63 -7.58
C TYR A 144 7.66 16.14 -7.63
N PHE A 145 7.09 15.74 -6.49
CA PHE A 145 5.70 15.32 -6.39
C PHE A 145 4.75 16.41 -6.90
N LYS A 146 4.95 17.67 -6.47
CA LYS A 146 4.16 18.83 -6.94
C LYS A 146 4.29 19.04 -8.44
N ALA A 147 5.53 18.99 -8.97
CA ALA A 147 5.81 19.21 -10.38
C ALA A 147 5.13 18.15 -11.27
N VAL A 148 5.16 16.89 -10.86
CA VAL A 148 4.46 15.79 -11.56
C VAL A 148 2.95 15.92 -11.44
N ARG A 149 2.44 16.29 -10.26
CA ARG A 149 1.01 16.41 -9.97
C ARG A 149 0.35 17.55 -10.75
N ALA A 150 1.04 18.65 -10.96
CA ALA A 150 0.48 19.87 -11.55
C ALA A 150 -0.16 19.65 -12.95
N PRO A 151 0.49 18.98 -13.92
CA PRO A 151 -0.10 18.72 -15.23
C PRO A 151 -1.10 17.53 -15.24
N LEU A 152 -1.20 16.76 -14.14
CA LEU A 152 -2.00 15.54 -14.05
C LEU A 152 -3.06 15.60 -12.91
N PRO A 153 -3.92 16.65 -12.87
CA PRO A 153 -4.79 16.90 -11.71
C PRO A 153 -5.87 15.83 -11.48
N GLY A 154 -6.26 15.09 -12.53
CA GLY A 154 -7.28 14.04 -12.45
C GLY A 154 -6.77 12.69 -11.96
N ILE A 155 -5.46 12.49 -11.86
CA ILE A 155 -4.88 11.20 -11.49
C ILE A 155 -4.72 11.12 -9.96
N LYS A 156 -5.16 9.98 -9.39
CA LYS A 156 -4.97 9.68 -7.98
C LYS A 156 -3.53 9.23 -7.75
N LEU A 157 -2.69 10.08 -7.12
CA LEU A 157 -1.30 9.78 -6.82
C LEU A 157 -1.12 9.48 -5.32
N PHE A 158 -0.61 8.30 -5.01
CA PHE A 158 -0.10 7.92 -3.70
C PHE A 158 1.37 8.31 -3.58
N ALA A 159 1.80 8.71 -2.38
CA ALA A 159 3.22 8.87 -2.07
C ALA A 159 3.70 7.63 -1.29
N VAL A 160 4.68 6.91 -1.85
CA VAL A 160 5.18 5.66 -1.25
C VAL A 160 6.69 5.65 -1.19
N ALA A 161 7.23 5.03 -0.14
CA ALA A 161 8.64 4.99 0.25
C ALA A 161 9.23 6.34 0.71
N GLY A 162 9.81 6.34 1.91
CA GLY A 162 10.41 7.52 2.53
C GLY A 162 9.41 8.51 3.11
N VAL A 163 8.12 8.17 3.13
CA VAL A 163 7.09 8.94 3.84
C VAL A 163 7.09 8.55 5.33
N ASN A 164 7.05 9.54 6.20
CA ASN A 164 7.10 9.41 7.65
C ASN A 164 6.34 10.56 8.34
N LEU A 165 6.26 10.56 9.67
CA LEU A 165 5.53 11.58 10.43
C LEU A 165 6.03 13.02 10.19
N SER A 166 7.29 13.21 9.81
CA SER A 166 7.84 14.56 9.60
C SER A 166 7.51 15.15 8.23
N ASN A 167 7.07 14.34 7.25
CA ASN A 167 6.85 14.80 5.88
C ASN A 167 5.47 14.44 5.29
N ILE A 168 4.70 13.56 5.92
CA ILE A 168 3.41 13.10 5.38
C ILE A 168 2.41 14.24 5.16
N ALA A 169 2.36 15.21 6.11
CA ALA A 169 1.51 16.38 5.97
C ALA A 169 1.89 17.26 4.77
N ASP A 170 3.19 17.33 4.44
CA ASP A 170 3.67 18.07 3.27
C ASP A 170 3.29 17.38 1.96
N PHE A 171 3.41 16.06 1.89
CA PHE A 171 2.91 15.30 0.74
C PHE A 171 1.39 15.41 0.59
N LYS A 172 0.62 15.42 1.70
CA LYS A 172 -0.81 15.67 1.64
C LYS A 172 -1.12 17.04 1.05
N ARG A 173 -0.44 18.10 1.54
CA ARG A 173 -0.57 19.47 0.98
C ARG A 173 -0.13 19.56 -0.49
N ALA A 174 0.81 18.72 -0.90
CA ALA A 174 1.23 18.61 -2.30
C ALA A 174 0.21 17.88 -3.19
N GLY A 175 -0.87 17.33 -2.63
CA GLY A 175 -1.96 16.69 -3.35
C GLY A 175 -1.87 15.17 -3.44
N ALA A 176 -1.09 14.52 -2.56
CA ALA A 176 -1.15 13.06 -2.42
C ALA A 176 -2.53 12.64 -1.92
N CYS A 177 -3.15 11.66 -2.59
CA CYS A 177 -4.46 11.13 -2.21
C CYS A 177 -4.37 9.98 -1.20
N GLY A 178 -3.17 9.45 -0.97
CA GLY A 178 -2.90 8.41 0.00
C GLY A 178 -1.40 8.13 0.13
N PHE A 179 -1.07 7.26 1.07
CA PHE A 179 0.31 6.99 1.49
C PHE A 179 0.55 5.50 1.71
N GLY A 180 1.67 4.98 1.18
CA GLY A 180 2.18 3.67 1.54
C GLY A 180 3.26 3.77 2.60
N ILE A 181 2.98 3.25 3.80
CA ILE A 181 3.86 3.34 4.96
C ILE A 181 4.31 1.94 5.38
N SER A 182 5.62 1.67 5.32
CA SER A 182 6.18 0.38 5.70
C SER A 182 6.83 0.42 7.09
N SER A 183 8.13 0.67 7.15
CA SER A 183 8.96 0.52 8.36
C SER A 183 8.53 1.37 9.56
N SER A 184 7.79 2.45 9.36
CA SER A 184 7.27 3.26 10.46
C SER A 184 6.07 2.58 11.14
N LEU A 185 5.18 1.92 10.39
CA LEU A 185 4.03 1.19 10.93
C LEU A 185 4.38 -0.24 11.29
N PHE A 186 5.05 -0.97 10.39
CA PHE A 186 5.60 -2.30 10.70
C PHE A 186 7.04 -2.16 11.23
N ASN A 187 7.18 -1.49 12.38
CA ASN A 187 8.47 -1.26 13.00
C ASN A 187 9.07 -2.57 13.52
N ARG A 188 10.11 -3.05 12.84
CA ARG A 188 10.73 -4.35 13.15
C ARG A 188 11.22 -4.44 14.59
N LYS A 189 11.85 -3.38 15.11
CA LYS A 189 12.35 -3.37 16.48
C LYS A 189 11.21 -3.53 17.50
N LEU A 190 10.12 -2.78 17.35
CA LEU A 190 8.97 -2.87 18.27
C LEU A 190 8.30 -4.25 18.18
N ILE A 191 8.15 -4.79 16.96
CA ILE A 191 7.54 -6.11 16.74
C ILE A 191 8.41 -7.21 17.35
N ASP A 192 9.73 -7.17 17.17
CA ASP A 192 10.66 -8.17 17.71
C ASP A 192 10.78 -8.08 19.24
N GLU A 193 10.63 -6.90 19.82
CA GLU A 193 10.58 -6.67 21.26
C GLU A 193 9.19 -6.97 21.89
N GLY A 194 8.18 -7.31 21.07
CA GLY A 194 6.82 -7.56 21.54
C GLY A 194 6.04 -6.31 21.95
N LYS A 195 6.51 -5.12 21.60
CA LYS A 195 5.91 -3.82 21.92
C LYS A 195 4.81 -3.45 20.90
N PHE A 196 3.84 -4.32 20.75
CA PHE A 196 2.77 -4.14 19.75
C PHE A 196 1.84 -2.95 20.06
N ASP A 197 1.69 -2.56 21.33
CA ASP A 197 0.84 -1.42 21.70
C ASP A 197 1.38 -0.09 21.14
N ASP A 198 2.69 0.04 21.00
CA ASP A 198 3.31 1.22 20.42
C ASP A 198 2.90 1.42 18.94
N LEU A 199 2.59 0.33 18.22
CA LEU A 199 2.12 0.42 16.82
C LEU A 199 0.77 1.12 16.71
N GLU A 200 -0.12 0.93 17.70
CA GLU A 200 -1.41 1.61 17.75
C GLU A 200 -1.23 3.13 17.87
N TYR A 201 -0.34 3.58 18.76
CA TYR A 201 -0.05 5.02 18.94
C TYR A 201 0.58 5.64 17.69
N ILE A 202 1.50 4.92 17.05
CA ILE A 202 2.12 5.36 15.80
C ILE A 202 1.07 5.50 14.69
N ALA A 203 0.16 4.52 14.56
CA ALA A 203 -0.91 4.57 13.58
C ALA A 203 -1.82 5.80 13.78
N ARG A 204 -2.24 6.07 15.02
CA ARG A 204 -3.03 7.28 15.37
C ARG A 204 -2.29 8.56 14.99
N ALA A 205 -1.00 8.66 15.33
CA ALA A 205 -0.19 9.82 15.00
C ALA A 205 -0.11 10.09 13.49
N PHE A 206 -0.01 9.04 12.66
CA PHE A 206 -0.03 9.17 11.21
C PHE A 206 -1.38 9.69 10.70
N LEU A 207 -2.49 9.16 11.21
CA LEU A 207 -3.84 9.57 10.82
C LEU A 207 -4.11 11.02 11.23
N GLU A 208 -3.74 11.43 12.44
CA GLU A 208 -3.87 12.82 12.91
C GLU A 208 -3.11 13.80 11.99
N GLN A 209 -1.90 13.46 11.52
CA GLN A 209 -1.13 14.29 10.59
C GLN A 209 -1.83 14.50 9.25
N ILE A 210 -2.69 13.60 8.83
CA ILE A 210 -3.46 13.70 7.59
C ILE A 210 -4.93 14.09 7.82
N GLY A 211 -5.32 14.43 9.07
CA GLY A 211 -6.61 15.03 9.39
C GLY A 211 -7.75 14.03 9.53
N PHE A 212 -7.46 12.87 10.13
CA PHE A 212 -8.41 11.84 10.55
C PHE A 212 -8.44 11.71 12.07
#